data_79fb227d239c1bd6a7f34bd24ea42adc
#
_entry.id   79fb227d239c1bd6a7f34bd24ea42adc
#
_cell.length_a   1.000
_cell.length_b   1.000
_cell.length_c   1.000
_cell.angle_alpha   90.00
_cell.angle_beta   90.00
_cell.angle_gamma   90.00
#
_symmetry.space_group_name_H-M   'P 1'
#
loop_
_entity.id
_entity.type
_entity.pdbx_description
1 polymer ?
#
loop_
_entity_poly.entity_id
_entity_poly.type
_entity_poly.pdbx_seq_one_letter_code
_entity_poly.pdbx_strand_id
1 'polypeptide(L)'
;MKSWFFHPPHPQLSSKTGNLSVGLLQIRVATSDDLMSIAQIVAESFHSQKGLWGWAFPLFRLGVYEDLRYRLQFPTHHHVCLVAVDTTTKDPEIMGTIEMGVRTSNSWYGISKCFPYLSNLAVHPNYRRLGVASSLLIHCEQISQEWGFQDLYLHVLENNYQARQLYCKLAYRVYKVESLWNALLLNRSREILLHKHIHLR
;
A
#
# COMPACT_ATOMS: atom_id res chain seq x y z
N MET A 1 -27.97 32.46 -14.14
CA MET A 1 -27.53 31.19 -13.53
C MET A 1 -26.20 30.80 -14.17
N LYS A 2 -25.07 31.05 -13.51
CA LYS A 2 -23.73 30.71 -14.00
C LYS A 2 -23.23 29.54 -13.15
N SER A 3 -23.10 28.37 -13.78
CA SER A 3 -22.56 27.16 -13.19
C SER A 3 -21.05 27.30 -13.02
N TRP A 4 -20.56 27.23 -11.79
CA TRP A 4 -19.13 27.19 -11.44
C TRP A 4 -18.71 25.75 -11.27
N PHE A 5 -18.17 25.15 -12.32
CA PHE A 5 -17.42 23.91 -12.22
C PHE A 5 -15.98 24.25 -11.80
N PHE A 6 -15.69 24.14 -10.50
CA PHE A 6 -14.33 24.12 -10.03
C PHE A 6 -13.77 22.70 -10.25
N HIS A 7 -12.88 22.56 -11.22
CA HIS A 7 -11.94 21.46 -11.26
C HIS A 7 -10.80 21.83 -10.31
N PRO A 8 -10.51 21.05 -9.26
CA PRO A 8 -9.30 21.26 -8.51
C PRO A 8 -8.10 20.84 -9.39
N PRO A 9 -7.02 21.63 -9.43
CA PRO A 9 -5.83 21.26 -10.15
C PRO A 9 -5.21 19.99 -9.52
N HIS A 10 -4.85 19.04 -10.34
CA HIS A 10 -3.99 17.92 -9.92
C HIS A 10 -2.70 18.50 -9.34
N PRO A 11 -2.32 18.17 -8.10
CA PRO A 11 -1.03 18.59 -7.57
C PRO A 11 0.06 17.92 -8.40
N GLN A 12 0.82 18.72 -9.13
CA GLN A 12 2.08 18.29 -9.73
C GLN A 12 3.04 17.99 -8.57
N LEU A 13 3.29 16.71 -8.33
CA LEU A 13 4.30 16.24 -7.39
C LEU A 13 5.68 16.72 -7.85
N SER A 14 6.11 17.84 -7.28
CA SER A 14 7.49 18.32 -7.42
C SER A 14 8.39 17.40 -6.60
N SER A 15 9.18 16.57 -7.30
CA SER A 15 10.17 15.68 -6.73
C SER A 15 11.31 16.45 -6.07
N LYS A 16 11.27 16.60 -4.74
CA LYS A 16 12.50 16.84 -3.97
C LYS A 16 12.98 15.50 -3.41
N THR A 17 13.83 14.88 -4.18
CA THR A 17 14.51 13.62 -3.88
C THR A 17 15.53 13.82 -2.77
N GLY A 18 15.33 13.16 -1.64
CA GLY A 18 16.42 12.87 -0.70
C GLY A 18 17.29 11.77 -1.31
N ASN A 19 18.56 12.07 -1.56
CA ASN A 19 19.55 11.18 -2.13
C ASN A 19 19.68 9.88 -1.35
N LEU A 20 19.21 8.78 -1.93
CA LEU A 20 19.75 7.45 -1.72
C LEU A 20 20.08 6.92 -3.12
N SER A 21 21.35 6.62 -3.33
CA SER A 21 21.96 6.17 -4.56
C SER A 21 21.35 4.85 -5.09
N VAL A 22 20.25 4.96 -5.79
CA VAL A 22 19.86 4.06 -6.88
C VAL A 22 19.22 4.97 -7.92
N GLY A 23 19.98 5.38 -8.93
CA GLY A 23 19.52 6.28 -9.99
C GLY A 23 18.45 5.66 -10.91
N LEU A 24 17.66 4.72 -10.42
CA LEU A 24 16.83 3.82 -11.21
C LEU A 24 15.42 3.65 -10.68
N LEU A 25 15.13 4.05 -9.43
CA LEU A 25 13.83 3.88 -8.81
C LEU A 25 13.02 5.17 -8.90
N GLN A 26 11.94 5.15 -9.67
CA GLN A 26 10.92 6.20 -9.68
C GLN A 26 9.64 5.72 -9.02
N ILE A 27 9.02 6.55 -8.17
CA ILE A 27 7.69 6.28 -7.62
C ILE A 27 6.69 7.22 -8.26
N ARG A 28 5.57 6.67 -8.71
CA ARG A 28 4.47 7.41 -9.31
C ARG A 28 3.12 6.77 -8.96
N VAL A 29 2.06 7.53 -9.21
CA VAL A 29 0.71 6.98 -9.13
C VAL A 29 0.50 5.94 -10.23
N ALA A 30 -0.19 4.86 -9.89
CA ALA A 30 -0.54 3.80 -10.82
C ALA A 30 -1.56 4.29 -11.87
N THR A 31 -1.42 3.78 -13.08
CA THR A 31 -2.35 4.01 -14.19
C THR A 31 -3.09 2.72 -14.55
N SER A 32 -4.07 2.80 -15.45
CA SER A 32 -4.78 1.62 -15.96
C SER A 32 -3.85 0.59 -16.61
N ASP A 33 -2.76 1.04 -17.21
CA ASP A 33 -1.80 0.17 -17.91
C ASP A 33 -0.98 -0.69 -16.93
N ASP A 34 -0.86 -0.23 -15.68
CA ASP A 34 -0.11 -0.92 -14.63
C ASP A 34 -0.90 -2.07 -13.98
N LEU A 35 -2.23 -2.11 -14.16
CA LEU A 35 -3.14 -2.99 -13.41
C LEU A 35 -2.76 -4.46 -13.47
N MET A 36 -2.39 -4.96 -14.66
CA MET A 36 -2.05 -6.37 -14.84
C MET A 36 -0.76 -6.73 -14.09
N SER A 37 0.25 -5.88 -14.16
CA SER A 37 1.53 -6.08 -13.48
C SER A 37 1.37 -5.97 -11.95
N ILE A 38 0.57 -5.01 -11.48
CA ILE A 38 0.25 -4.87 -10.05
C ILE A 38 -0.46 -6.12 -9.55
N ALA A 39 -1.53 -6.57 -10.24
CA ALA A 39 -2.28 -7.74 -9.85
C ALA A 39 -1.41 -9.00 -9.80
N GLN A 40 -0.47 -9.14 -10.73
CA GLN A 40 0.48 -10.25 -10.72
C GLN A 40 1.42 -10.18 -9.50
N ILE A 41 2.08 -9.03 -9.26
CA ILE A 41 3.02 -8.85 -8.14
C ILE A 41 2.32 -9.07 -6.79
N VAL A 42 1.11 -8.55 -6.63
CA VAL A 42 0.31 -8.76 -5.43
C VAL A 42 -0.04 -10.23 -5.27
N ALA A 43 -0.56 -10.89 -6.31
CA ALA A 43 -0.91 -12.30 -6.27
C ALA A 43 0.29 -13.19 -5.93
N GLU A 44 1.45 -12.96 -6.53
CA GLU A 44 2.69 -13.68 -6.24
C GLU A 44 3.17 -13.48 -4.80
N SER A 45 2.99 -12.29 -4.23
CA SER A 45 3.39 -12.01 -2.85
C SER A 45 2.59 -12.80 -1.82
N PHE A 46 1.34 -13.13 -2.12
CA PHE A 46 0.49 -13.98 -1.28
C PHE A 46 0.71 -15.47 -1.53
N HIS A 47 1.15 -15.85 -2.74
CA HIS A 47 1.31 -17.25 -3.12
C HIS A 47 2.58 -17.91 -2.56
N SER A 48 3.58 -17.14 -2.16
CA SER A 48 4.82 -17.66 -1.56
C SER A 48 4.60 -18.29 -0.17
N GLN A 49 3.42 -18.21 0.40
CA GLN A 49 3.03 -18.88 1.64
C GLN A 49 2.36 -20.23 1.31
N LYS A 50 3.20 -21.19 0.86
CA LYS A 50 3.00 -22.64 0.79
C LYS A 50 1.56 -23.15 0.83
N GLY A 51 1.14 -23.82 -0.24
CA GLY A 51 0.07 -24.82 -0.17
C GLY A 51 -0.76 -24.98 -1.44
N LEU A 52 -1.54 -26.02 -1.49
CA LEU A 52 -2.51 -26.60 -2.42
C LEU A 52 -3.40 -25.64 -3.28
N TRP A 53 -3.21 -24.34 -3.20
CA TRP A 53 -4.04 -23.31 -3.85
C TRP A 53 -3.52 -22.84 -5.22
N GLY A 54 -2.55 -23.54 -5.81
CA GLY A 54 -1.98 -23.16 -7.13
C GLY A 54 -3.05 -23.02 -8.24
N TRP A 55 -4.10 -23.80 -8.18
CA TRP A 55 -5.21 -23.72 -9.13
C TRP A 55 -6.09 -22.46 -8.95
N ALA A 56 -6.13 -21.88 -7.74
CA ALA A 56 -6.90 -20.68 -7.45
C ALA A 56 -6.15 -19.39 -7.78
N PHE A 57 -4.86 -19.46 -8.10
CA PHE A 57 -4.01 -18.30 -8.41
C PHE A 57 -4.57 -17.41 -9.53
N PRO A 58 -5.05 -17.94 -10.68
CA PRO A 58 -5.62 -17.10 -11.73
C PRO A 58 -6.88 -16.35 -11.27
N LEU A 59 -7.72 -17.00 -10.45
CA LEU A 59 -8.94 -16.38 -9.91
C LEU A 59 -8.60 -15.30 -8.89
N PHE A 60 -7.61 -15.54 -8.04
CA PHE A 60 -7.15 -14.55 -7.08
C PHE A 60 -6.55 -13.32 -7.78
N ARG A 61 -5.69 -13.53 -8.80
CA ARG A 61 -5.15 -12.46 -9.62
C ARG A 61 -6.24 -11.65 -10.31
N LEU A 62 -7.26 -12.33 -10.87
CA LEU A 62 -8.41 -11.66 -11.49
C LEU A 62 -9.18 -10.83 -10.46
N GLY A 63 -9.42 -11.35 -9.27
CA GLY A 63 -10.08 -10.62 -8.19
C GLY A 63 -9.33 -9.35 -7.79
N VAL A 64 -8.00 -9.44 -7.64
CA VAL A 64 -7.16 -8.27 -7.37
C VAL A 64 -7.21 -7.26 -8.52
N TYR A 65 -7.15 -7.74 -9.77
CA TYR A 65 -7.24 -6.89 -10.95
C TYR A 65 -8.57 -6.12 -11.02
N GLU A 66 -9.71 -6.78 -10.83
CA GLU A 66 -11.03 -6.14 -10.89
C GLU A 66 -11.25 -5.17 -9.72
N ASP A 67 -10.77 -5.49 -8.52
CA ASP A 67 -10.85 -4.59 -7.37
C ASP A 67 -10.02 -3.30 -7.61
N LEU A 68 -8.78 -3.44 -8.10
CA LEU A 68 -7.93 -2.31 -8.46
C LEU A 68 -8.53 -1.48 -9.60
N ARG A 69 -9.03 -2.15 -10.64
CA ARG A 69 -9.69 -1.49 -11.77
C ARG A 69 -10.88 -0.66 -11.31
N TYR A 70 -11.73 -1.22 -10.48
CA TYR A 70 -12.88 -0.51 -9.92
C TYR A 70 -12.44 0.74 -9.14
N ARG A 71 -11.44 0.61 -8.27
CA ARG A 71 -10.91 1.73 -7.47
C ARG A 71 -10.27 2.83 -8.31
N LEU A 72 -9.59 2.49 -9.40
CA LEU A 72 -9.03 3.48 -10.32
C LEU A 72 -10.09 4.16 -11.18
N GLN A 73 -11.16 3.46 -11.55
CA GLN A 73 -12.28 4.04 -12.32
C GLN A 73 -13.16 4.96 -11.47
N PHE A 74 -13.32 4.64 -10.19
CA PHE A 74 -14.12 5.41 -9.23
C PHE A 74 -13.24 5.92 -8.08
N PRO A 75 -12.38 6.92 -8.37
CA PRO A 75 -11.46 7.43 -7.35
C PRO A 75 -12.24 8.04 -6.20
N THR A 76 -12.06 7.48 -5.01
CA THR A 76 -12.57 8.08 -3.78
C THR A 76 -11.62 9.16 -3.29
N HIS A 77 -12.14 10.15 -2.57
CA HIS A 77 -11.29 11.12 -1.89
C HIS A 77 -10.31 10.40 -0.97
N HIS A 78 -9.03 10.77 -1.03
CA HIS A 78 -7.97 10.18 -0.23
C HIS A 78 -7.77 8.66 -0.49
N HIS A 79 -7.64 8.30 -1.74
CA HIS A 79 -7.17 6.98 -2.17
C HIS A 79 -6.07 7.13 -3.20
N VAL A 80 -4.98 6.39 -3.06
CA VAL A 80 -3.86 6.35 -4.01
C VAL A 80 -3.28 4.94 -4.09
N CYS A 81 -2.99 4.50 -5.31
CA CYS A 81 -2.15 3.35 -5.58
C CYS A 81 -0.82 3.86 -6.16
N LEU A 82 0.29 3.52 -5.52
CA LEU A 82 1.63 3.88 -5.98
C LEU A 82 2.33 2.67 -6.55
N VAL A 83 3.12 2.92 -7.59
CA VAL A 83 4.06 1.95 -8.18
C VAL A 83 5.47 2.48 -8.13
N ALA A 84 6.41 1.57 -7.85
CA ALA A 84 7.83 1.79 -7.99
C ALA A 84 8.28 1.19 -9.32
N VAL A 85 8.93 1.98 -10.14
CA VAL A 85 9.28 1.64 -11.52
C VAL A 85 10.79 1.70 -11.70
N ASP A 86 11.34 0.72 -12.41
CA ASP A 86 12.71 0.75 -12.91
C ASP A 86 12.78 1.61 -14.17
N THR A 87 13.54 2.69 -14.13
CA THR A 87 13.70 3.60 -15.28
C THR A 87 14.98 3.36 -16.08
N THR A 88 15.71 2.29 -15.80
CA THR A 88 16.94 1.96 -16.56
C THR A 88 16.68 1.41 -17.93
N THR A 89 15.53 0.77 -18.12
CA THR A 89 15.14 0.13 -19.37
C THR A 89 14.21 1.03 -20.19
N LYS A 90 14.18 0.83 -21.50
CA LYS A 90 13.25 1.57 -22.39
C LYS A 90 11.79 1.26 -22.07
N ASP A 91 11.52 0.05 -21.56
CA ASP A 91 10.21 -0.39 -21.10
C ASP A 91 10.24 -0.46 -19.57
N PRO A 92 9.66 0.53 -18.87
CA PRO A 92 9.71 0.62 -17.41
C PRO A 92 9.02 -0.59 -16.76
N GLU A 93 9.77 -1.36 -15.97
CA GLU A 93 9.24 -2.53 -15.25
C GLU A 93 8.78 -2.13 -13.85
N ILE A 94 7.60 -2.64 -13.41
CA ILE A 94 7.10 -2.40 -12.06
C ILE A 94 7.85 -3.28 -11.07
N MET A 95 8.58 -2.62 -10.17
CA MET A 95 9.36 -3.25 -9.10
C MET A 95 8.50 -3.60 -7.87
N GLY A 96 7.45 -2.82 -7.63
CA GLY A 96 6.56 -3.01 -6.48
C GLY A 96 5.41 -2.01 -6.45
N THR A 97 4.49 -2.24 -5.54
CA THR A 97 3.26 -1.45 -5.39
C THR A 97 2.86 -1.30 -3.92
N ILE A 98 2.06 -0.28 -3.62
CA ILE A 98 1.38 -0.06 -2.35
C ILE A 98 0.10 0.72 -2.59
N GLU A 99 -0.93 0.44 -1.81
CA GLU A 99 -2.14 1.24 -1.75
C GLU A 99 -2.26 1.97 -0.42
N MET A 100 -2.80 3.18 -0.46
CA MET A 100 -3.21 3.92 0.72
C MET A 100 -4.60 4.49 0.50
N GLY A 101 -5.48 4.31 1.48
CA GLY A 101 -6.83 4.86 1.47
C GLY A 101 -7.29 5.25 2.86
N VAL A 102 -8.17 6.24 2.97
CA VAL A 102 -8.74 6.63 4.26
C VAL A 102 -9.85 5.67 4.63
N ARG A 103 -9.77 5.11 5.83
CA ARG A 103 -10.79 4.27 6.44
C ARG A 103 -11.47 5.00 7.58
N THR A 104 -12.74 4.71 7.79
CA THR A 104 -13.51 5.23 8.90
C THR A 104 -13.69 4.14 9.95
N SER A 105 -13.34 4.42 11.19
CA SER A 105 -13.66 3.56 12.33
C SER A 105 -14.94 4.05 12.98
N ASN A 106 -15.97 3.20 13.03
CA ASN A 106 -17.16 3.48 13.82
C ASN A 106 -16.83 3.26 15.30
N SER A 107 -16.66 4.35 16.03
CA SER A 107 -16.53 4.27 17.49
C SER A 107 -17.90 4.05 18.11
N TRP A 108 -17.97 3.19 19.14
CA TRP A 108 -19.17 2.97 19.94
C TRP A 108 -19.76 4.27 20.53
N TYR A 109 -18.96 5.33 20.64
CA TYR A 109 -19.36 6.66 21.15
C TYR A 109 -19.79 7.65 20.08
N GLY A 110 -20.10 7.21 18.85
CA GLY A 110 -20.65 8.06 17.79
C GLY A 110 -19.66 9.02 17.12
N ILE A 111 -18.38 9.02 17.48
CA ILE A 111 -17.34 9.80 16.81
C ILE A 111 -16.58 8.90 15.85
N SER A 112 -16.90 9.01 14.58
CA SER A 112 -16.15 8.34 13.53
C SER A 112 -14.79 9.01 13.35
N LYS A 113 -13.70 8.24 13.54
CA LYS A 113 -12.36 8.72 13.20
C LYS A 113 -11.97 8.21 11.82
N CYS A 114 -11.56 9.13 10.95
CA CYS A 114 -10.94 8.81 9.68
C CYS A 114 -9.43 8.69 9.86
N PHE A 115 -8.82 7.69 9.25
CA PHE A 115 -7.38 7.46 9.32
C PHE A 115 -6.87 6.80 8.04
N PRO A 116 -5.68 7.18 7.54
CA PRO A 116 -5.03 6.52 6.42
C PRO A 116 -4.62 5.10 6.77
N TYR A 117 -4.90 4.19 5.86
CA TYR A 117 -4.60 2.78 6.00
C TYR A 117 -3.85 2.28 4.76
N LEU A 118 -2.71 1.61 5.00
CA LEU A 118 -1.86 1.03 3.97
C LEU A 118 -2.23 -0.42 3.72
N SER A 119 -2.33 -0.79 2.46
CA SER A 119 -2.63 -2.15 2.00
C SER A 119 -1.83 -2.50 0.75
N ASN A 120 -1.86 -3.76 0.36
CA ASN A 120 -1.29 -4.27 -0.89
C ASN A 120 0.18 -3.87 -1.14
N LEU A 121 0.99 -3.72 -0.05
CA LEU A 121 2.43 -3.56 -0.21
C LEU A 121 3.03 -4.88 -0.72
N ALA A 122 3.50 -4.85 -1.95
CA ALA A 122 4.13 -5.98 -2.60
C ALA A 122 5.34 -5.55 -3.42
N VAL A 123 6.40 -6.37 -3.42
CA VAL A 123 7.62 -6.14 -4.19
C VAL A 123 7.93 -7.40 -4.99
N HIS A 124 8.12 -7.21 -6.28
CA HIS A 124 8.50 -8.28 -7.20
C HIS A 124 9.77 -8.99 -6.69
N PRO A 125 9.85 -10.33 -6.75
CA PRO A 125 10.94 -11.11 -6.16
C PRO A 125 12.34 -10.62 -6.54
N ASN A 126 12.55 -10.26 -7.80
CA ASN A 126 13.84 -9.80 -8.32
C ASN A 126 14.30 -8.46 -7.75
N TYR A 127 13.37 -7.65 -7.22
CA TYR A 127 13.65 -6.30 -6.69
C TYR A 127 13.56 -6.22 -5.16
N ARG A 128 13.46 -7.38 -4.48
CA ARG A 128 13.48 -7.43 -3.02
C ARG A 128 14.83 -7.06 -2.46
N ARG A 129 14.84 -6.48 -1.25
CA ARG A 129 16.05 -6.05 -0.51
C ARG A 129 16.81 -4.87 -1.15
N LEU A 130 16.26 -4.25 -2.19
CA LEU A 130 16.79 -3.04 -2.83
C LEU A 130 16.18 -1.74 -2.32
N GLY A 131 15.43 -1.77 -1.21
CA GLY A 131 14.83 -0.57 -0.62
C GLY A 131 13.46 -0.18 -1.19
N VAL A 132 12.95 -0.85 -2.23
CA VAL A 132 11.69 -0.53 -2.92
C VAL A 132 10.52 -0.34 -1.95
N ALA A 133 10.30 -1.30 -1.04
CA ALA A 133 9.22 -1.21 -0.06
C ALA A 133 9.37 -0.02 0.90
N SER A 134 10.60 0.28 1.33
CA SER A 134 10.88 1.45 2.19
C SER A 134 10.55 2.75 1.48
N SER A 135 10.94 2.87 0.22
CA SER A 135 10.68 4.07 -0.59
C SER A 135 9.18 4.27 -0.83
N LEU A 136 8.42 3.20 -1.13
CA LEU A 136 6.96 3.26 -1.27
C LEU A 136 6.29 3.71 0.03
N LEU A 137 6.70 3.17 1.18
CA LEU A 137 6.17 3.56 2.50
C LEU A 137 6.45 5.02 2.81
N ILE A 138 7.67 5.51 2.56
CA ILE A 138 8.04 6.92 2.78
C ILE A 138 7.20 7.86 1.91
N HIS A 139 6.92 7.50 0.65
CA HIS A 139 6.03 8.29 -0.21
C HIS A 139 4.59 8.32 0.31
N CYS A 140 4.07 7.19 0.82
CA CYS A 140 2.77 7.19 1.48
C CYS A 140 2.72 8.11 2.72
N GLU A 141 3.81 8.17 3.49
CA GLU A 141 3.92 9.08 4.64
C GLU A 141 3.83 10.55 4.18
N GLN A 142 4.51 10.92 3.10
CA GLN A 142 4.44 12.26 2.52
C GLN A 142 3.03 12.61 2.05
N ILE A 143 2.39 11.73 1.28
CA ILE A 143 1.02 11.92 0.80
C ILE A 143 0.03 12.00 1.97
N SER A 144 0.21 11.19 3.02
CA SER A 144 -0.63 11.24 4.22
C SER A 144 -0.54 12.60 4.91
N GLN A 145 0.66 13.19 4.99
CA GLN A 145 0.86 14.55 5.52
C GLN A 145 0.17 15.61 4.65
N GLU A 146 0.27 15.49 3.32
CA GLU A 146 -0.42 16.38 2.37
C GLU A 146 -1.95 16.30 2.54
N TRP A 147 -2.49 15.13 2.89
CA TRP A 147 -3.90 14.94 3.22
C TRP A 147 -4.28 15.44 4.62
N GLY A 148 -3.31 15.93 5.40
CA GLY A 148 -3.52 16.47 6.75
C GLY A 148 -3.57 15.42 7.86
N PHE A 149 -3.14 14.18 7.59
CA PHE A 149 -3.09 13.12 8.59
C PHE A 149 -1.69 12.97 9.20
N GLN A 150 -1.65 12.65 10.48
CA GLN A 150 -0.41 12.42 11.23
C GLN A 150 -0.22 10.95 11.62
N ASP A 151 -1.21 10.13 11.40
CA ASP A 151 -1.21 8.73 11.83
C ASP A 151 -1.43 7.80 10.64
N LEU A 152 -0.62 6.75 10.54
CA LEU A 152 -0.72 5.72 9.51
C LEU A 152 -0.91 4.35 10.16
N TYR A 153 -1.77 3.53 9.55
CA TYR A 153 -2.08 2.20 10.03
C TYR A 153 -1.90 1.15 8.94
N LEU A 154 -1.53 -0.05 9.34
CA LEU A 154 -1.49 -1.23 8.46
C LEU A 154 -1.62 -2.52 9.27
N HIS A 155 -2.05 -3.60 8.62
CA HIS A 155 -1.98 -4.93 9.20
C HIS A 155 -0.81 -5.73 8.64
N VAL A 156 -0.25 -6.57 9.49
CA VAL A 156 0.77 -7.55 9.10
C VAL A 156 0.50 -8.88 9.80
N LEU A 157 0.71 -9.99 9.11
CA LEU A 157 0.62 -11.32 9.72
C LEU A 157 1.78 -11.52 10.70
N GLU A 158 1.50 -12.11 11.85
CA GLU A 158 2.49 -12.35 12.92
C GLU A 158 3.70 -13.16 12.42
N ASN A 159 3.48 -14.14 11.55
CA ASN A 159 4.51 -14.98 10.96
C ASN A 159 5.27 -14.31 9.79
N ASN A 160 4.88 -13.12 9.34
CA ASN A 160 5.61 -12.36 8.33
C ASN A 160 6.75 -11.55 8.94
N TYR A 161 7.81 -12.26 9.38
CA TYR A 161 8.97 -11.66 10.07
C TYR A 161 9.67 -10.60 9.21
N GLN A 162 9.75 -10.80 7.89
CA GLN A 162 10.44 -9.88 6.98
C GLN A 162 9.72 -8.53 6.91
N ALA A 163 8.40 -8.54 6.73
CA ALA A 163 7.60 -7.33 6.71
C ALA A 163 7.61 -6.62 8.08
N ARG A 164 7.51 -7.38 9.18
CA ARG A 164 7.60 -6.83 10.54
C ARG A 164 8.92 -6.12 10.80
N GLN A 165 10.05 -6.71 10.36
CA GLN A 165 11.35 -6.06 10.46
C GLN A 165 11.43 -4.74 9.67
N LEU A 166 10.87 -4.72 8.44
CA LEU A 166 10.78 -3.52 7.62
C LEU A 166 10.00 -2.42 8.34
N TYR A 167 8.79 -2.74 8.81
CA TYR A 167 7.94 -1.76 9.50
C TYR A 167 8.58 -1.26 10.80
N CYS A 168 9.21 -2.14 11.58
CA CYS A 168 9.93 -1.75 12.80
C CYS A 168 11.09 -0.76 12.50
N LYS A 169 11.87 -0.98 11.43
CA LYS A 169 12.94 -0.06 10.98
C LYS A 169 12.39 1.30 10.56
N LEU A 170 11.17 1.35 10.04
CA LEU A 170 10.49 2.59 9.65
C LEU A 170 9.66 3.19 10.79
N ALA A 171 9.91 2.77 12.03
CA ALA A 171 9.29 3.28 13.26
C ALA A 171 7.79 2.98 13.43
N TYR A 172 7.24 2.01 12.68
CA TYR A 172 5.91 1.48 12.99
C TYR A 172 5.96 0.68 14.30
N ARG A 173 4.93 0.81 15.12
CA ARG A 173 4.78 0.14 16.42
C ARG A 173 3.51 -0.67 16.48
N VAL A 174 3.50 -1.71 17.30
CA VAL A 174 2.30 -2.51 17.54
C VAL A 174 1.24 -1.66 18.22
N TYR A 175 0.08 -1.53 17.60
CA TYR A 175 -1.08 -0.85 18.16
C TYR A 175 -2.06 -1.85 18.78
N LYS A 176 -2.34 -2.96 18.07
CA LYS A 176 -3.26 -4.00 18.52
C LYS A 176 -2.86 -5.35 17.91
N VAL A 177 -3.06 -6.42 18.64
CA VAL A 177 -2.89 -7.81 18.16
C VAL A 177 -4.26 -8.49 18.17
N GLU A 178 -4.58 -9.22 17.09
CA GLU A 178 -5.81 -10.01 16.99
C GLU A 178 -5.87 -11.07 18.10
N SER A 179 -7.09 -11.36 18.55
CA SER A 179 -7.31 -12.42 19.55
C SER A 179 -6.85 -13.79 19.03
N LEU A 180 -6.21 -14.56 19.92
CA LEU A 180 -5.82 -15.95 19.66
C LEU A 180 -7.00 -16.82 19.22
N TRP A 181 -8.17 -16.60 19.82
CA TRP A 181 -9.38 -17.37 19.53
C TRP A 181 -9.84 -17.18 18.09
N ASN A 182 -9.81 -15.94 17.58
CA ASN A 182 -10.17 -15.66 16.18
C ASN A 182 -9.20 -16.31 15.19
N ALA A 183 -7.90 -16.26 15.48
CA ALA A 183 -6.89 -16.87 14.64
C ALA A 183 -7.00 -18.41 14.62
N LEU A 184 -7.25 -19.02 15.79
CA LEU A 184 -7.46 -20.47 15.93
C LEU A 184 -8.71 -20.95 15.21
N LEU A 185 -9.85 -20.24 15.38
CA LEU A 185 -11.11 -20.58 14.73
C LEU A 185 -11.00 -20.52 13.19
N LEU A 186 -10.21 -19.58 12.66
CA LEU A 186 -10.02 -19.39 11.23
C LEU A 186 -8.81 -20.15 10.67
N ASN A 187 -8.09 -20.91 11.52
CA ASN A 187 -6.87 -21.66 11.16
C ASN A 187 -5.85 -20.82 10.38
N ARG A 188 -5.62 -19.59 10.85
CA ARG A 188 -4.70 -18.62 10.21
C ARG A 188 -3.73 -18.00 11.23
N SER A 189 -2.65 -17.40 10.72
CA SER A 189 -1.77 -16.57 11.57
C SER A 189 -2.48 -15.32 12.03
N ARG A 190 -2.21 -14.89 13.28
CA ARG A 190 -2.78 -13.66 13.84
C ARG A 190 -2.39 -12.45 13.00
N GLU A 191 -3.29 -11.50 12.92
CA GLU A 191 -3.02 -10.18 12.37
C GLU A 191 -2.59 -9.22 13.48
N ILE A 192 -1.57 -8.44 13.17
CA ILE A 192 -1.04 -7.38 14.03
C ILE A 192 -1.32 -6.06 13.35
N LEU A 193 -2.10 -5.20 14.00
CA LEU A 193 -2.29 -3.83 13.57
C LEU A 193 -1.09 -3.01 14.03
N LEU A 194 -0.38 -2.41 13.08
CA LEU A 194 0.73 -1.50 13.32
C LEU A 194 0.27 -0.06 13.10
N HIS A 195 0.89 0.85 13.80
CA HIS A 195 0.66 2.28 13.76
C HIS A 195 1.98 3.03 13.70
N LYS A 196 2.00 4.13 12.98
CA LYS A 196 3.09 5.10 12.98
C LYS A 196 2.53 6.50 13.09
N HIS A 197 3.04 7.28 14.04
CA HIS A 197 2.82 8.72 14.10
C HIS A 197 3.87 9.44 13.25
N ILE A 198 3.42 10.31 12.34
CA ILE A 198 4.27 11.06 11.42
C ILE A 198 4.42 12.47 11.96
N HIS A 199 5.64 12.85 12.32
CA HIS A 199 5.91 14.22 12.73
C HIS A 199 5.90 15.13 11.51
N LEU A 200 5.12 16.21 11.56
CA LEU A 200 5.21 17.30 10.60
C LEU A 200 6.63 17.90 10.68
N ARG A 201 7.29 17.94 9.55
CA ARG A 201 8.58 18.64 9.41
C ARG A 201 8.33 20.11 9.08
#